data_e3d7c4b7762e7e92926710e05c0be4d9
#
_entry.id   e3d7c4b7762e7e92926710e05c0be4d9
#
_cell.length_a   1.000
_cell.length_b   1.000
_cell.length_c   1.000
_cell.angle_alpha   90.00
_cell.angle_beta   90.00
_cell.angle_gamma   90.00
#
_symmetry.space_group_name_H-M   'P 1'
#
loop_
_entity.id
_entity.type
_entity.pdbx_description
1 polymer ?
#
loop_
_entity_poly.entity_id
_entity_poly.type
_entity_poly.pdbx_seq_one_letter_code
_entity_poly.pdbx_strand_id
1 'polypeptide(L)'
;DAGRRKLRETASRPKKREEPKQETKRTRPPDRTPRQDQKPPRKPEQRVRNPSGDREMAEKAREARRRQAGQKKREEERKRREEPRRTPPKALPRRKLLWKLLTTAAVVVALLVGLTIFFKVQNVVVTGNGKYTAETVIAASGIETGENLLTFGKSRAAGRILAELPYVDQVQIGIKLPNTVNIDIVELEVSYAIRSTEGGWWLMDCGGKLLEPVEESEAAKHTQVLGICAEHPSPGGSLVAGEGVAAESAPTGEETSAQETGEKSAIHGSAAERGAAALEILQALEETEHMGDVTTVDVSSLYDIQLWYGQKYQILLGGPTELTYKIRYMTQAVATLADYQSGVLDLSLEQDRKAIFTPW
;
A
#
# COMPACT_ATOMS: atom_id res chain seq x y z
N ASP A 1 18.84 -33.86 42.83
CA ASP A 1 17.54 -34.50 42.65
C ASP A 1 16.64 -33.68 41.74
N ALA A 2 16.51 -34.21 40.59
CA ALA A 2 15.40 -34.40 39.70
C ALA A 2 14.36 -33.24 39.54
N GLY A 3 14.25 -32.77 38.34
CA GLY A 3 13.10 -31.98 37.90
C GLY A 3 13.18 -31.37 36.48
N ARG A 4 13.59 -32.18 35.51
CA ARG A 4 13.41 -31.81 34.06
C ARG A 4 11.94 -31.70 33.70
N ARG A 5 11.39 -30.51 33.46
CA ARG A 5 10.13 -30.30 32.73
C ARG A 5 10.44 -29.82 31.33
N LYS A 6 10.17 -30.69 30.38
CA LYS A 6 10.13 -30.40 28.93
C LYS A 6 8.96 -29.46 28.66
N LEU A 7 9.23 -28.24 28.15
CA LEU A 7 8.23 -27.40 27.50
C LEU A 7 8.15 -27.81 26.03
N ARG A 8 6.98 -28.27 25.63
CA ARG A 8 6.61 -28.58 24.24
C ARG A 8 6.46 -27.28 23.47
N GLU A 9 7.28 -27.12 22.46
CA GLU A 9 7.13 -26.18 21.35
C GLU A 9 5.87 -26.56 20.55
N THR A 10 4.86 -25.70 20.57
CA THR A 10 3.73 -25.79 19.64
C THR A 10 3.96 -24.76 18.52
N ALA A 11 4.60 -25.20 17.46
CA ALA A 11 4.68 -24.46 16.21
C ALA A 11 3.28 -24.39 15.57
N SER A 12 2.66 -23.23 15.53
CA SER A 12 1.44 -22.96 14.80
C SER A 12 1.74 -22.77 13.31
N ARG A 13 1.32 -23.75 12.51
CA ARG A 13 1.28 -23.71 11.04
C ARG A 13 0.31 -22.63 10.53
N PRO A 14 0.63 -21.88 9.49
CA PRO A 14 -0.31 -20.95 8.86
C PRO A 14 -1.42 -21.69 8.11
N LYS A 15 -2.67 -21.33 8.35
CA LYS A 15 -3.87 -21.83 7.67
C LYS A 15 -3.84 -21.44 6.19
N LYS A 16 -3.79 -22.44 5.35
CA LYS A 16 -4.01 -22.38 3.90
C LYS A 16 -5.48 -22.00 3.63
N ARG A 17 -5.69 -20.92 2.92
CA ARG A 17 -6.99 -20.40 2.48
C ARG A 17 -7.61 -21.39 1.49
N GLU A 18 -8.71 -22.01 1.86
CA GLU A 18 -9.47 -22.91 0.98
C GLU A 18 -10.33 -22.09 0.01
N GLU A 19 -10.15 -22.32 -1.29
CA GLU A 19 -11.06 -21.88 -2.35
C GLU A 19 -12.37 -22.70 -2.30
N PRO A 20 -13.54 -22.11 -2.59
CA PRO A 20 -14.80 -22.84 -2.61
C PRO A 20 -14.87 -23.73 -3.87
N LYS A 21 -14.92 -25.03 -3.65
CA LYS A 21 -15.20 -26.04 -4.69
C LYS A 21 -16.62 -25.87 -5.22
N GLN A 22 -16.73 -25.65 -6.52
CA GLN A 22 -17.98 -25.75 -7.27
C GLN A 22 -18.55 -27.17 -7.17
N GLU A 23 -19.77 -27.25 -6.68
CA GLU A 23 -20.58 -28.47 -6.54
C GLU A 23 -21.13 -28.87 -7.91
N THR A 24 -20.49 -29.79 -8.59
CA THR A 24 -21.05 -30.44 -9.79
C THR A 24 -22.15 -31.41 -9.34
N LYS A 25 -23.41 -31.11 -9.66
CA LYS A 25 -24.55 -32.00 -9.52
C LYS A 25 -24.32 -33.27 -10.34
N ARG A 26 -23.95 -34.36 -9.69
CA ARG A 26 -23.99 -35.72 -10.26
C ARG A 26 -25.45 -36.15 -10.33
N THR A 27 -25.96 -36.34 -11.55
CA THR A 27 -27.22 -37.01 -11.83
C THR A 27 -27.11 -38.47 -11.46
N ARG A 28 -28.02 -38.91 -10.59
CA ARG A 28 -28.20 -40.31 -10.17
C ARG A 28 -28.72 -41.17 -11.34
N PRO A 29 -28.23 -42.38 -11.59
CA PRO A 29 -28.82 -43.32 -12.52
C PRO A 29 -30.10 -43.95 -11.92
N PRO A 30 -31.07 -44.33 -12.76
CA PRO A 30 -32.35 -44.87 -12.28
C PRO A 30 -32.19 -46.26 -11.68
N ASP A 31 -32.96 -46.45 -10.64
CA ASP A 31 -33.12 -47.62 -9.80
C ASP A 31 -33.53 -48.87 -10.63
N ARG A 32 -32.81 -49.94 -10.46
CA ARG A 32 -33.16 -51.26 -11.03
C ARG A 32 -34.16 -51.93 -10.09
N THR A 33 -35.41 -52.09 -10.55
CA THR A 33 -36.40 -52.94 -9.91
C THR A 33 -36.00 -54.43 -9.98
N PRO A 34 -36.30 -55.24 -8.96
CA PRO A 34 -35.91 -56.64 -8.91
C PRO A 34 -36.74 -57.49 -9.89
N ARG A 35 -36.07 -58.39 -10.57
CA ARG A 35 -36.69 -59.48 -11.39
C ARG A 35 -37.45 -60.39 -10.48
N GLN A 36 -38.77 -60.48 -10.68
CA GLN A 36 -39.60 -61.59 -10.19
C GLN A 36 -39.35 -62.81 -11.04
N ASP A 37 -39.03 -63.94 -10.39
CA ASP A 37 -38.93 -65.27 -10.96
C ASP A 37 -40.27 -65.71 -11.50
N GLN A 38 -40.41 -65.83 -12.80
CA GLN A 38 -41.57 -66.51 -13.44
C GLN A 38 -41.25 -67.96 -13.65
N LYS A 39 -42.00 -68.82 -12.96
CA LYS A 39 -42.10 -70.25 -13.12
C LYS A 39 -42.53 -70.62 -14.55
N PRO A 40 -42.01 -71.66 -15.18
CA PRO A 40 -42.38 -72.08 -16.54
C PRO A 40 -43.81 -72.59 -16.65
N PRO A 41 -44.56 -72.32 -17.74
CA PRO A 41 -45.93 -72.76 -17.92
C PRO A 41 -46.03 -74.24 -18.26
N ARG A 42 -46.98 -74.93 -17.60
CA ARG A 42 -47.39 -76.32 -17.91
C ARG A 42 -48.01 -76.40 -19.32
N LYS A 43 -47.70 -77.44 -20.04
CA LYS A 43 -48.29 -77.78 -21.33
C LYS A 43 -49.81 -77.98 -21.22
N PRO A 44 -50.61 -77.36 -22.14
CA PRO A 44 -52.04 -77.63 -22.19
C PRO A 44 -52.33 -78.92 -22.96
N GLU A 45 -53.28 -79.72 -22.38
CA GLU A 45 -53.88 -80.89 -22.96
C GLU A 45 -54.58 -80.59 -24.30
N GLN A 46 -54.51 -81.53 -25.20
CA GLN A 46 -55.13 -81.46 -26.51
C GLN A 46 -56.65 -81.59 -26.37
N ARG A 47 -57.36 -80.55 -26.69
CA ARG A 47 -58.82 -80.57 -26.86
C ARG A 47 -59.09 -80.80 -28.36
N VAL A 48 -59.94 -81.76 -28.59
CA VAL A 48 -60.44 -82.25 -29.90
C VAL A 48 -61.09 -81.05 -30.62
N ARG A 49 -60.65 -80.81 -31.84
CA ARG A 49 -61.16 -79.77 -32.75
C ARG A 49 -62.44 -80.14 -33.42
N ASN A 50 -63.49 -79.31 -33.29
CA ASN A 50 -64.64 -79.36 -34.14
C ASN A 50 -64.45 -78.35 -35.33
N PRO A 51 -64.45 -78.80 -36.58
CA PRO A 51 -64.02 -77.97 -37.73
C PRO A 51 -65.04 -76.95 -38.25
N SER A 52 -66.24 -76.87 -37.72
CA SER A 52 -67.26 -75.89 -38.16
C SER A 52 -67.26 -74.51 -37.37
N GLY A 53 -66.75 -74.55 -36.12
CA GLY A 53 -66.69 -73.31 -35.32
C GLY A 53 -65.45 -72.41 -35.57
N ASP A 54 -64.40 -73.00 -36.13
CA ASP A 54 -63.11 -72.29 -36.28
C ASP A 54 -63.11 -71.27 -37.45
N ARG A 55 -64.01 -71.42 -38.44
CA ARG A 55 -64.12 -70.47 -39.56
C ARG A 55 -64.80 -69.20 -39.16
N GLU A 56 -65.85 -69.26 -38.34
CA GLU A 56 -66.60 -68.06 -37.88
C GLU A 56 -65.81 -67.28 -36.89
N MET A 57 -65.05 -67.93 -36.02
CA MET A 57 -64.13 -67.28 -35.07
C MET A 57 -62.95 -66.60 -35.78
N ALA A 58 -62.43 -67.25 -36.86
CA ALA A 58 -61.34 -66.65 -37.64
C ALA A 58 -61.76 -65.40 -38.42
N GLU A 59 -63.03 -65.38 -38.89
CA GLU A 59 -63.60 -64.27 -39.62
C GLU A 59 -63.86 -63.06 -38.66
N LYS A 60 -64.45 -63.31 -37.52
CA LYS A 60 -64.62 -62.30 -36.45
C LYS A 60 -63.29 -61.72 -35.94
N ALA A 61 -62.27 -62.59 -35.81
CA ALA A 61 -60.93 -62.17 -35.44
C ALA A 61 -60.24 -61.33 -36.53
N ARG A 62 -60.47 -61.61 -37.79
CA ARG A 62 -60.01 -60.79 -38.92
C ARG A 62 -60.69 -59.39 -38.97
N GLU A 63 -61.99 -59.40 -38.72
CA GLU A 63 -62.77 -58.15 -38.68
C GLU A 63 -62.38 -57.27 -37.49
N ALA A 64 -62.20 -57.85 -36.29
CA ALA A 64 -61.68 -57.17 -35.12
C ALA A 64 -60.28 -56.58 -35.32
N ARG A 65 -59.40 -57.31 -35.99
CA ARG A 65 -58.06 -56.86 -36.36
C ARG A 65 -58.12 -55.68 -37.37
N ARG A 66 -59.06 -55.77 -38.37
CA ARG A 66 -59.26 -54.68 -39.32
C ARG A 66 -59.81 -53.39 -38.63
N ARG A 67 -60.73 -53.53 -37.67
CA ARG A 67 -61.27 -52.43 -36.88
C ARG A 67 -60.22 -51.84 -35.99
N GLN A 68 -59.37 -52.62 -35.33
CA GLN A 68 -58.26 -52.16 -34.49
C GLN A 68 -57.15 -51.47 -35.34
N ALA A 69 -56.84 -52.05 -36.53
CA ALA A 69 -55.90 -51.39 -37.42
C ALA A 69 -56.39 -50.03 -37.93
N GLY A 70 -57.73 -49.95 -38.23
CA GLY A 70 -58.36 -48.68 -38.62
C GLY A 70 -58.39 -47.64 -37.51
N GLN A 71 -58.61 -48.09 -36.26
CA GLN A 71 -58.58 -47.21 -35.11
C GLN A 71 -57.15 -46.70 -34.80
N LYS A 72 -56.16 -47.59 -34.85
CA LYS A 72 -54.76 -47.19 -34.68
C LYS A 72 -54.30 -46.17 -35.75
N LYS A 73 -54.72 -46.41 -37.01
CA LYS A 73 -54.38 -45.47 -38.08
C LYS A 73 -55.04 -44.10 -37.91
N ARG A 74 -56.27 -44.05 -37.45
CA ARG A 74 -56.97 -42.78 -37.13
C ARG A 74 -56.37 -42.10 -35.89
N GLU A 75 -55.91 -42.86 -34.93
CA GLU A 75 -55.26 -42.31 -33.72
C GLU A 75 -53.86 -41.77 -34.00
N GLU A 76 -53.11 -42.46 -34.87
CA GLU A 76 -51.80 -41.95 -35.37
C GLU A 76 -51.95 -40.72 -36.24
N GLU A 77 -53.01 -40.68 -37.08
CA GLU A 77 -53.31 -39.52 -37.92
C GLU A 77 -53.76 -38.31 -37.08
N ARG A 78 -54.53 -38.56 -35.98
CA ARG A 78 -54.88 -37.55 -35.00
C ARG A 78 -53.67 -37.04 -34.23
N LYS A 79 -52.79 -37.93 -33.75
CA LYS A 79 -51.53 -37.57 -33.11
C LYS A 79 -50.61 -36.76 -34.03
N ARG A 80 -50.59 -37.12 -35.33
CA ARG A 80 -49.86 -36.36 -36.35
C ARG A 80 -50.42 -34.98 -36.62
N ARG A 81 -51.74 -34.79 -36.44
CA ARG A 81 -52.40 -33.48 -36.57
C ARG A 81 -52.27 -32.63 -35.29
N GLU A 82 -52.16 -33.29 -34.14
CA GLU A 82 -52.04 -32.66 -32.82
C GLU A 82 -50.55 -32.35 -32.44
N GLU A 83 -49.56 -32.89 -33.20
CA GLU A 83 -48.19 -32.39 -33.00
C GLU A 83 -48.09 -30.90 -33.27
N PRO A 84 -47.85 -30.08 -32.26
CA PRO A 84 -47.71 -28.66 -32.47
C PRO A 84 -46.53 -28.49 -33.45
N ARG A 85 -46.82 -27.89 -34.62
CA ARG A 85 -45.78 -27.47 -35.57
C ARG A 85 -44.81 -26.63 -34.77
N ARG A 86 -43.65 -27.24 -34.38
CA ARG A 86 -42.55 -26.52 -33.83
C ARG A 86 -42.16 -25.42 -34.82
N THR A 87 -42.68 -24.25 -34.61
CA THR A 87 -42.24 -23.09 -35.35
C THR A 87 -40.74 -22.98 -35.15
N PRO A 88 -39.93 -23.01 -36.19
CA PRO A 88 -38.50 -22.84 -36.04
C PRO A 88 -38.25 -21.52 -35.28
N PRO A 89 -37.30 -21.49 -34.32
CA PRO A 89 -37.01 -20.25 -33.61
C PRO A 89 -36.75 -19.20 -34.68
N LYS A 90 -37.52 -18.09 -34.66
CA LYS A 90 -37.32 -16.96 -35.56
C LYS A 90 -35.87 -16.54 -35.40
N ALA A 91 -35.00 -16.96 -36.30
CA ALA A 91 -33.62 -16.50 -36.35
C ALA A 91 -33.71 -14.99 -36.49
N LEU A 92 -33.37 -14.29 -35.40
CA LEU A 92 -33.29 -12.83 -35.42
C LEU A 92 -32.39 -12.46 -36.60
N PRO A 93 -32.87 -11.70 -37.60
CA PRO A 93 -32.07 -11.42 -38.77
C PRO A 93 -30.76 -10.78 -38.31
N ARG A 94 -29.65 -11.48 -38.50
CA ARG A 94 -28.27 -11.07 -38.08
C ARG A 94 -28.02 -9.59 -38.40
N ARG A 95 -28.64 -9.11 -39.48
CA ARG A 95 -28.58 -7.72 -39.89
C ARG A 95 -29.22 -6.76 -38.86
N LYS A 96 -30.36 -7.10 -38.25
CA LYS A 96 -31.00 -6.28 -37.19
C LYS A 96 -30.22 -6.31 -35.89
N LEU A 97 -29.54 -7.43 -35.58
CA LEU A 97 -28.64 -7.54 -34.41
C LEU A 97 -27.37 -6.68 -34.61
N LEU A 98 -26.79 -6.72 -35.80
CA LEU A 98 -25.65 -5.87 -36.17
C LEU A 98 -25.98 -4.38 -36.09
N TRP A 99 -27.16 -3.97 -36.60
CA TRP A 99 -27.60 -2.58 -36.49
C TRP A 99 -27.82 -2.12 -35.05
N LYS A 100 -28.37 -2.98 -34.18
CA LYS A 100 -28.50 -2.70 -32.75
C LYS A 100 -27.13 -2.59 -32.06
N LEU A 101 -26.20 -3.48 -32.36
CA LEU A 101 -24.82 -3.40 -31.86
C LEU A 101 -24.15 -2.11 -32.35
N LEU A 102 -24.30 -1.76 -33.63
CA LEU A 102 -23.69 -0.56 -34.19
C LEU A 102 -24.25 0.72 -33.54
N THR A 103 -25.58 0.80 -33.36
CA THR A 103 -26.20 1.94 -32.68
C THR A 103 -25.78 2.04 -31.22
N THR A 104 -25.69 0.92 -30.49
CA THR A 104 -25.21 0.91 -29.11
C THR A 104 -23.75 1.36 -29.05
N ALA A 105 -22.89 0.86 -29.94
CA ALA A 105 -21.52 1.27 -30.06
C ALA A 105 -21.37 2.77 -30.34
N ALA A 106 -22.17 3.29 -31.28
CA ALA A 106 -22.19 4.73 -31.61
C ALA A 106 -22.62 5.60 -30.42
N VAL A 107 -23.60 5.17 -29.63
CA VAL A 107 -24.03 5.88 -28.42
C VAL A 107 -22.91 5.84 -27.35
N VAL A 108 -22.26 4.69 -27.16
CA VAL A 108 -21.13 4.57 -26.21
C VAL A 108 -19.99 5.48 -26.64
N VAL A 109 -19.61 5.49 -27.92
CA VAL A 109 -18.58 6.38 -28.44
C VAL A 109 -18.96 7.86 -28.25
N ALA A 110 -20.20 8.23 -28.55
CA ALA A 110 -20.68 9.60 -28.34
C ALA A 110 -20.61 10.01 -26.85
N LEU A 111 -20.98 9.09 -25.94
CA LEU A 111 -20.86 9.30 -24.49
C LEU A 111 -19.39 9.48 -24.07
N LEU A 112 -18.48 8.62 -24.54
CA LEU A 112 -17.07 8.73 -24.24
C LEU A 112 -16.47 10.04 -24.75
N VAL A 113 -16.80 10.45 -25.97
CA VAL A 113 -16.39 11.75 -26.52
C VAL A 113 -16.96 12.90 -25.70
N GLY A 114 -18.24 12.83 -25.31
CA GLY A 114 -18.87 13.81 -24.43
C GLY A 114 -18.14 13.94 -23.09
N LEU A 115 -17.77 12.82 -22.46
CA LEU A 115 -16.99 12.81 -21.21
C LEU A 115 -15.61 13.44 -21.39
N THR A 116 -14.91 13.18 -22.50
CA THR A 116 -13.58 13.77 -22.74
C THR A 116 -13.63 15.28 -22.97
N ILE A 117 -14.70 15.80 -23.54
CA ILE A 117 -14.87 17.24 -23.78
C ILE A 117 -15.34 17.98 -22.53
N PHE A 118 -16.23 17.35 -21.76
CA PHE A 118 -16.87 17.99 -20.59
C PHE A 118 -15.95 18.03 -19.36
N PHE A 119 -15.18 16.97 -19.11
CA PHE A 119 -14.30 16.89 -17.96
C PHE A 119 -12.87 17.34 -18.29
N LYS A 120 -12.69 18.63 -18.50
CA LYS A 120 -11.38 19.26 -18.69
C LYS A 120 -10.98 20.07 -17.47
N VAL A 121 -9.69 20.05 -17.13
CA VAL A 121 -9.12 20.91 -16.09
C VAL A 121 -9.26 22.37 -16.50
N GLN A 122 -10.01 23.15 -15.76
CA GLN A 122 -10.16 24.60 -15.93
C GLN A 122 -9.56 25.34 -14.72
N ASN A 123 -9.73 24.78 -13.52
CA ASN A 123 -9.27 25.38 -12.29
C ASN A 123 -8.38 24.42 -11.54
N VAL A 124 -7.28 24.91 -11.00
CA VAL A 124 -6.43 24.20 -10.05
C VAL A 124 -6.41 25.03 -8.76
N VAL A 125 -6.81 24.41 -7.65
CA VAL A 125 -6.83 25.02 -6.33
C VAL A 125 -5.75 24.37 -5.50
N VAL A 126 -4.88 25.18 -4.90
CA VAL A 126 -3.83 24.71 -3.98
C VAL A 126 -4.21 25.11 -2.57
N THR A 127 -4.03 24.22 -1.62
CA THR A 127 -4.27 24.43 -0.20
C THR A 127 -3.11 23.86 0.63
N GLY A 128 -2.87 24.45 1.81
CA GLY A 128 -1.78 24.04 2.70
C GLY A 128 -0.41 24.63 2.36
N ASN A 129 -0.35 25.50 1.34
CA ASN A 129 0.89 26.19 0.98
C ASN A 129 1.16 27.40 1.89
N GLY A 130 2.35 27.47 2.44
CA GLY A 130 2.84 28.57 3.29
C GLY A 130 4.10 29.22 2.68
N LYS A 131 5.15 28.41 2.49
CA LYS A 131 6.42 28.85 1.90
C LYS A 131 6.32 29.03 0.37
N TYR A 132 5.66 28.10 -0.32
CA TYR A 132 5.51 28.17 -1.77
C TYR A 132 4.24 28.89 -2.19
N THR A 133 4.30 29.62 -3.30
CA THR A 133 3.08 30.20 -3.90
C THR A 133 2.25 29.14 -4.60
N ALA A 134 0.94 29.35 -4.71
CA ALA A 134 0.06 28.43 -5.43
C ALA A 134 0.51 28.21 -6.88
N GLU A 135 0.99 29.28 -7.55
CA GLU A 135 1.49 29.22 -8.92
C GLU A 135 2.74 28.32 -9.03
N THR A 136 3.65 28.38 -8.05
CA THR A 136 4.84 27.53 -8.00
C THR A 136 4.45 26.06 -7.89
N VAL A 137 3.49 25.72 -7.02
CA VAL A 137 3.00 24.34 -6.84
C VAL A 137 2.29 23.83 -8.11
N ILE A 138 1.48 24.68 -8.76
CA ILE A 138 0.81 24.34 -10.02
C ILE A 138 1.85 24.08 -11.11
N ALA A 139 2.87 24.94 -11.24
CA ALA A 139 3.94 24.76 -12.23
C ALA A 139 4.69 23.45 -12.00
N ALA A 140 5.11 23.16 -10.75
CA ALA A 140 5.78 21.92 -10.38
C ALA A 140 4.92 20.68 -10.65
N SER A 141 3.59 20.78 -10.47
CA SER A 141 2.67 19.65 -10.75
C SER A 141 2.68 19.23 -12.22
N GLY A 142 2.99 20.16 -13.13
CA GLY A 142 2.90 19.98 -14.58
C GLY A 142 1.48 19.66 -15.06
N ILE A 143 0.45 20.11 -14.34
CA ILE A 143 -0.95 19.98 -14.74
C ILE A 143 -1.30 21.15 -15.67
N GLU A 144 -1.69 20.82 -16.89
CA GLU A 144 -2.07 21.82 -17.89
C GLU A 144 -3.59 22.06 -17.91
N THR A 145 -3.98 23.33 -18.10
CA THR A 145 -5.39 23.68 -18.36
C THR A 145 -5.84 23.07 -19.69
N GLY A 146 -7.01 22.41 -19.68
CA GLY A 146 -7.55 21.71 -20.84
C GLY A 146 -7.23 20.22 -20.90
N GLU A 147 -6.34 19.71 -20.04
CA GLU A 147 -6.10 18.27 -19.84
C GLU A 147 -7.38 17.57 -19.35
N ASN A 148 -7.53 16.29 -19.68
CA ASN A 148 -8.71 15.55 -19.25
C ASN A 148 -8.61 15.15 -17.77
N LEU A 149 -9.57 15.61 -16.98
CA LEU A 149 -9.64 15.42 -15.52
C LEU A 149 -9.67 13.96 -15.07
N LEU A 150 -10.21 13.07 -15.91
CA LEU A 150 -10.35 11.64 -15.56
C LEU A 150 -9.13 10.81 -15.94
N THR A 151 -8.27 11.30 -16.84
CA THR A 151 -7.14 10.56 -17.37
C THR A 151 -5.77 11.14 -16.97
N PHE A 152 -5.73 12.31 -16.35
CA PHE A 152 -4.44 12.86 -15.92
C PHE A 152 -3.81 12.03 -14.80
N GLY A 153 -2.50 11.96 -14.78
CA GLY A 153 -1.74 11.11 -13.87
C GLY A 153 -1.51 11.76 -12.51
N LYS A 154 -2.44 11.60 -11.54
CA LYS A 154 -2.30 12.16 -10.19
C LYS A 154 -0.96 11.83 -9.50
N SER A 155 -0.56 10.55 -9.52
CA SER A 155 0.69 10.12 -8.89
C SER A 155 1.92 10.72 -9.56
N ARG A 156 1.86 10.96 -10.88
CA ARG A 156 2.96 11.62 -11.61
C ARG A 156 3.05 13.10 -11.20
N ALA A 157 1.94 13.79 -11.13
CA ALA A 157 1.89 15.18 -10.70
C ALA A 157 2.37 15.33 -9.24
N ALA A 158 1.90 14.46 -8.33
CA ALA A 158 2.36 14.45 -6.94
C ALA A 158 3.88 14.17 -6.85
N GLY A 159 4.38 13.20 -7.61
CA GLY A 159 5.81 12.89 -7.65
C GLY A 159 6.68 14.04 -8.17
N ARG A 160 6.19 14.84 -9.13
CA ARG A 160 6.89 16.04 -9.60
C ARG A 160 6.94 17.11 -8.51
N ILE A 161 5.82 17.39 -7.85
CA ILE A 161 5.76 18.36 -6.75
C ILE A 161 6.80 17.98 -5.67
N LEU A 162 6.82 16.71 -5.23
CA LEU A 162 7.77 16.24 -4.22
C LEU A 162 9.24 16.29 -4.67
N ALA A 163 9.50 16.16 -5.98
CA ALA A 163 10.85 16.22 -6.53
C ALA A 163 11.35 17.66 -6.74
N GLU A 164 10.46 18.58 -7.15
CA GLU A 164 10.80 19.97 -7.47
C GLU A 164 10.70 20.91 -6.26
N LEU A 165 9.87 20.56 -5.26
CA LEU A 165 9.62 21.38 -4.07
C LEU A 165 10.09 20.65 -2.81
N PRO A 166 11.36 20.81 -2.40
CA PRO A 166 11.95 20.06 -1.28
C PRO A 166 11.21 20.22 0.05
N TYR A 167 10.62 21.39 0.33
CA TYR A 167 9.88 21.64 1.57
C TYR A 167 8.48 21.01 1.63
N VAL A 168 8.03 20.37 0.56
CA VAL A 168 6.76 19.64 0.57
C VAL A 168 7.00 18.24 1.11
N ASP A 169 6.32 17.88 2.22
CA ASP A 169 6.34 16.57 2.82
C ASP A 169 5.28 15.66 2.18
N GLN A 170 4.04 16.10 2.11
CA GLN A 170 2.93 15.30 1.58
C GLN A 170 2.15 16.05 0.52
N VAL A 171 1.69 15.32 -0.48
CA VAL A 171 0.84 15.83 -1.56
C VAL A 171 -0.37 14.94 -1.75
N GLN A 172 -1.57 15.51 -1.67
CA GLN A 172 -2.81 14.85 -2.00
C GLN A 172 -3.49 15.56 -3.17
N ILE A 173 -3.73 14.82 -4.26
CA ILE A 173 -4.40 15.37 -5.44
C ILE A 173 -5.83 14.84 -5.53
N GLY A 174 -6.78 15.73 -5.29
CA GLY A 174 -8.21 15.52 -5.40
C GLY A 174 -8.77 16.00 -6.73
N ILE A 175 -9.94 15.49 -7.11
CA ILE A 175 -10.72 15.96 -8.25
C ILE A 175 -12.08 16.43 -7.73
N LYS A 176 -12.43 17.68 -8.04
CA LYS A 176 -13.79 18.23 -7.86
C LYS A 176 -14.44 18.40 -9.23
N LEU A 177 -15.40 17.51 -9.52
CA LEU A 177 -16.15 17.57 -10.76
C LEU A 177 -16.97 18.88 -10.83
N PRO A 178 -17.15 19.49 -12.01
CA PRO A 178 -16.80 18.93 -13.33
C PRO A 178 -15.40 19.25 -13.85
N ASN A 179 -14.68 20.24 -13.30
CA ASN A 179 -13.55 20.88 -14.00
C ASN A 179 -12.40 21.36 -13.07
N THR A 180 -12.37 20.91 -11.82
CA THR A 180 -11.39 21.42 -10.83
C THR A 180 -10.51 20.31 -10.29
N VAL A 181 -9.19 20.58 -10.21
CA VAL A 181 -8.21 19.79 -9.46
C VAL A 181 -7.92 20.50 -8.15
N ASN A 182 -7.92 19.78 -7.05
CA ASN A 182 -7.49 20.26 -5.74
C ASN A 182 -6.14 19.63 -5.40
N ILE A 183 -5.15 20.43 -5.08
CA ILE A 183 -3.82 20.00 -4.63
C ILE A 183 -3.70 20.43 -3.18
N ASP A 184 -3.74 19.45 -2.28
CA ASP A 184 -3.53 19.67 -0.85
C ASP A 184 -2.10 19.27 -0.54
N ILE A 185 -1.29 20.23 -0.03
CA ILE A 185 0.11 19.98 0.35
C ILE A 185 0.28 20.19 1.85
N VAL A 186 1.22 19.47 2.41
CA VAL A 186 1.74 19.70 3.77
C VAL A 186 3.19 20.09 3.62
N GLU A 187 3.53 21.26 4.11
CA GLU A 187 4.90 21.77 4.10
C GLU A 187 5.59 21.46 5.43
N LEU A 188 6.89 21.26 5.38
CA LEU A 188 7.75 21.06 6.55
C LEU A 188 7.87 22.39 7.31
N GLU A 189 7.57 22.38 8.60
CA GLU A 189 7.68 23.55 9.48
C GLU A 189 9.09 23.69 10.06
N VAL A 190 9.78 22.55 10.25
CA VAL A 190 11.08 22.52 10.95
C VAL A 190 12.14 21.94 10.04
N SER A 191 13.33 22.54 10.13
CA SER A 191 14.51 22.09 9.40
C SER A 191 15.74 22.09 10.32
N TYR A 192 16.59 21.13 10.06
CA TYR A 192 17.88 20.97 10.70
C TYR A 192 18.98 21.50 9.79
N ALA A 193 20.12 21.87 10.35
CA ALA A 193 21.28 22.32 9.59
C ALA A 193 22.42 21.31 9.71
N ILE A 194 23.00 20.94 8.57
CA ILE A 194 24.14 20.04 8.48
C ILE A 194 25.21 20.64 7.57
N ARG A 195 26.49 20.41 7.86
CA ARG A 195 27.59 20.79 6.98
C ARG A 195 27.68 19.89 5.76
N SER A 196 28.13 20.46 4.64
CA SER A 196 28.46 19.69 3.43
C SER A 196 29.96 19.40 3.38
N THR A 197 30.34 18.26 2.79
CA THR A 197 31.74 17.95 2.44
C THR A 197 32.32 18.92 1.41
N GLU A 198 31.45 19.56 0.60
CA GLU A 198 31.82 20.57 -0.39
C GLU A 198 31.97 21.99 0.20
N GLY A 199 31.68 22.13 1.48
CA GLY A 199 31.65 23.38 2.20
C GLY A 199 30.26 24.00 2.26
N GLY A 200 30.04 24.87 3.28
CA GLY A 200 28.73 25.50 3.53
C GLY A 200 27.78 24.63 4.33
N TRP A 201 26.57 25.15 4.53
CA TRP A 201 25.51 24.52 5.30
C TRP A 201 24.31 24.16 4.43
N TRP A 202 23.63 23.10 4.78
CA TRP A 202 22.39 22.66 4.17
C TRP A 202 21.32 22.50 5.21
N LEU A 203 20.09 22.89 4.86
CA LEU A 203 18.92 22.54 5.65
C LEU A 203 18.45 21.14 5.27
N MET A 204 17.96 20.39 6.25
CA MET A 204 17.38 19.07 6.04
C MET A 204 16.19 18.85 6.99
N ASP A 205 15.32 17.90 6.67
CA ASP A 205 14.24 17.44 7.54
C ASP A 205 14.72 16.36 8.52
N CYS A 206 13.84 15.92 9.42
CA CYS A 206 14.09 14.82 10.36
C CYS A 206 14.32 13.46 9.68
N GLY A 207 13.85 13.28 8.46
CA GLY A 207 14.05 12.07 7.64
C GLY A 207 15.36 12.07 6.87
N GLY A 208 16.15 13.16 6.96
CA GLY A 208 17.39 13.31 6.22
C GLY A 208 17.23 13.78 4.77
N LYS A 209 16.06 14.34 4.40
CA LYS A 209 15.86 14.94 3.10
C LYS A 209 16.53 16.32 3.07
N LEU A 210 17.45 16.53 2.13
CA LEU A 210 18.15 17.80 1.96
C LEU A 210 17.26 18.81 1.24
N LEU A 211 17.18 20.02 1.78
CA LEU A 211 16.23 21.04 1.34
C LEU A 211 16.89 22.08 0.45
N GLU A 212 17.73 22.93 1.03
CA GLU A 212 18.44 23.98 0.32
C GLU A 212 19.78 24.33 1.00
N PRO A 213 20.77 24.83 0.26
CA PRO A 213 21.99 25.38 0.85
C PRO A 213 21.69 26.73 1.53
N VAL A 214 22.32 26.98 2.67
CA VAL A 214 22.14 28.21 3.45
C VAL A 214 23.46 28.78 3.95
N GLU A 215 23.44 30.05 4.26
CA GLU A 215 24.54 30.73 4.93
C GLU A 215 24.62 30.31 6.43
N GLU A 216 25.81 30.43 7.02
CA GLU A 216 26.03 30.06 8.43
C GLU A 216 25.11 30.81 9.39
N SER A 217 24.79 32.09 9.10
CA SER A 217 23.88 32.90 9.88
C SER A 217 22.44 32.37 9.90
N GLU A 218 22.02 31.69 8.84
CA GLU A 218 20.70 31.05 8.75
C GLU A 218 20.75 29.68 9.41
N ALA A 219 21.81 28.91 9.16
CA ALA A 219 22.03 27.60 9.79
C ALA A 219 22.01 27.69 11.33
N ALA A 220 22.54 28.81 11.91
CA ALA A 220 22.53 29.05 13.34
C ALA A 220 21.13 29.24 13.96
N LYS A 221 20.10 29.46 13.16
CA LYS A 221 18.70 29.55 13.62
C LYS A 221 18.02 28.20 13.72
N HIS A 222 18.64 27.16 13.18
CA HIS A 222 18.13 25.81 13.16
C HIS A 222 18.99 24.89 14.04
N THR A 223 18.44 23.73 14.42
CA THR A 223 19.21 22.74 15.16
C THR A 223 20.35 22.22 14.29
N GLN A 224 21.59 22.42 14.74
CA GLN A 224 22.78 22.01 14.00
C GLN A 224 23.15 20.56 14.32
N VAL A 225 23.40 19.76 13.27
CA VAL A 225 23.91 18.39 13.40
C VAL A 225 25.41 18.42 13.15
N LEU A 226 26.18 17.99 14.16
CA LEU A 226 27.63 17.95 14.14
C LEU A 226 28.13 16.50 14.12
N GLY A 227 29.38 16.31 13.69
CA GLY A 227 30.03 14.99 13.64
C GLY A 227 29.85 14.23 12.34
N ILE A 228 28.95 14.66 11.49
CA ILE A 228 28.73 14.16 10.13
C ILE A 228 28.60 15.31 9.14
N CYS A 229 28.85 15.02 7.85
CA CYS A 229 28.62 15.96 6.76
C CYS A 229 27.75 15.31 5.68
N ALA A 230 27.00 16.12 4.93
CA ALA A 230 26.29 15.63 3.74
C ALA A 230 27.29 15.48 2.57
N GLU A 231 27.39 14.28 1.99
CA GLU A 231 28.15 14.02 0.77
C GLU A 231 27.32 14.35 -0.47
N HIS A 232 27.89 15.12 -1.39
CA HIS A 232 27.24 15.50 -2.66
C HIS A 232 25.77 15.92 -2.50
N PRO A 233 25.48 16.91 -1.65
CA PRO A 233 24.11 17.29 -1.35
C PRO A 233 23.40 17.86 -2.58
N SER A 234 22.13 17.52 -2.75
CA SER A 234 21.25 18.04 -3.80
C SER A 234 19.86 18.34 -3.23
N PRO A 235 19.17 19.38 -3.72
CA PRO A 235 17.81 19.70 -3.26
C PRO A 235 16.87 18.52 -3.49
N GLY A 236 16.13 18.11 -2.44
CA GLY A 236 15.25 16.94 -2.45
C GLY A 236 15.96 15.58 -2.35
N GLY A 237 17.29 15.55 -2.32
CA GLY A 237 18.09 14.34 -2.13
C GLY A 237 18.05 13.85 -0.68
N SER A 238 18.38 12.57 -0.47
CA SER A 238 18.53 12.00 0.87
C SER A 238 19.97 12.18 1.37
N LEU A 239 20.10 12.36 2.68
CA LEU A 239 21.39 12.46 3.35
C LEU A 239 22.24 11.21 3.10
N VAL A 240 23.39 11.39 2.50
CA VAL A 240 24.52 10.44 2.53
C VAL A 240 25.52 11.00 3.53
N ALA A 241 25.68 10.32 4.65
CA ALA A 241 26.54 10.80 5.73
C ALA A 241 28.01 10.50 5.41
N GLY A 242 28.80 11.54 5.25
CA GLY A 242 30.25 11.52 5.15
C GLY A 242 30.93 11.89 6.47
N GLU A 243 32.25 11.72 6.51
CA GLU A 243 33.03 12.10 7.69
C GLU A 243 32.94 13.62 7.92
N GLY A 244 32.40 14.00 9.08
CA GLY A 244 32.32 15.38 9.51
C GLY A 244 33.67 15.92 9.97
N VAL A 245 33.93 17.20 9.69
CA VAL A 245 35.01 17.91 10.35
C VAL A 245 34.60 18.06 11.81
N ALA A 246 35.38 17.51 12.74
CA ALA A 246 35.15 17.70 14.17
C ALA A 246 35.01 19.20 14.45
N ALA A 247 34.03 19.56 15.28
CA ALA A 247 33.83 20.96 15.67
C ALA A 247 35.16 21.53 16.16
N GLU A 248 35.58 22.62 15.50
CA GLU A 248 36.80 23.31 15.82
C GLU A 248 36.59 24.05 17.15
N SER A 249 36.70 23.31 18.28
CA SER A 249 36.74 23.88 19.59
C SER A 249 38.18 24.29 19.90
N ALA A 250 38.41 25.61 19.75
CA ALA A 250 39.55 26.39 20.22
C ALA A 250 40.96 26.09 19.61
N PRO A 251 41.74 27.16 19.33
CA PRO A 251 43.02 27.03 18.65
C PRO A 251 44.11 26.55 19.64
N THR A 252 44.47 25.29 19.57
CA THR A 252 45.77 24.87 20.10
C THR A 252 46.42 24.04 19.00
N GLY A 253 47.48 24.64 18.44
CA GLY A 253 48.19 24.11 17.29
C GLY A 253 48.76 22.73 17.49
N GLU A 254 48.64 21.94 16.46
CA GLU A 254 49.72 21.11 15.90
C GLU A 254 49.17 20.44 14.66
N GLU A 255 49.70 20.89 13.50
CA GLU A 255 49.52 20.22 12.23
C GLU A 255 50.16 18.85 12.28
N THR A 256 49.36 17.79 12.21
CA THR A 256 49.88 16.45 11.91
C THR A 256 49.07 15.85 10.78
N SER A 257 49.80 15.59 9.70
CA SER A 257 49.39 15.17 8.38
C SER A 257 48.56 13.88 8.31
N ALA A 258 47.55 13.92 7.47
CA ALA A 258 46.92 12.90 6.63
C ALA A 258 47.52 11.49 6.65
N GLN A 259 47.11 10.65 7.61
CA GLN A 259 47.20 9.17 7.51
C GLN A 259 46.36 8.40 8.55
N GLU A 260 45.36 9.01 9.20
CA GLU A 260 44.60 8.42 10.30
C GLU A 260 43.13 8.11 10.02
N THR A 261 42.70 8.05 8.76
CA THR A 261 41.24 7.91 8.44
C THR A 261 40.66 6.53 8.82
N GLY A 262 41.47 5.48 8.86
CA GLY A 262 40.99 4.12 9.16
C GLY A 262 40.84 3.80 10.66
N GLU A 263 41.68 4.41 11.50
CA GLU A 263 41.75 4.09 12.93
C GLU A 263 40.76 4.93 13.76
N LYS A 264 40.49 6.17 13.35
CA LYS A 264 39.47 7.03 13.97
C LYS A 264 38.07 6.49 13.73
N SER A 265 37.77 5.93 12.55
CA SER A 265 36.47 5.34 12.25
C SER A 265 36.15 4.11 13.14
N ALA A 266 37.14 3.36 13.55
CA ALA A 266 36.96 2.22 14.45
C ALA A 266 36.63 2.62 15.91
N ILE A 267 37.07 3.81 16.34
CA ILE A 267 36.88 4.32 17.72
C ILE A 267 35.56 5.09 17.86
N HIS A 268 35.10 5.78 16.80
CA HIS A 268 33.94 6.69 16.87
C HIS A 268 32.69 6.15 16.13
N GLY A 269 32.79 5.03 15.48
CA GLY A 269 31.75 4.51 14.56
C GLY A 269 31.86 5.10 13.15
N SER A 270 31.32 4.42 12.16
CA SER A 270 31.29 4.90 10.77
C SER A 270 30.37 6.11 10.61
N ALA A 271 30.64 6.96 9.62
CA ALA A 271 29.77 8.10 9.28
C ALA A 271 28.32 7.67 9.03
N ALA A 272 28.12 6.52 8.37
CA ALA A 272 26.78 5.98 8.11
C ALA A 272 26.04 5.59 9.39
N GLU A 273 26.72 4.98 10.37
CA GLU A 273 26.13 4.63 11.67
C GLU A 273 25.82 5.89 12.48
N ARG A 274 26.71 6.87 12.49
CA ARG A 274 26.47 8.18 13.12
C ARG A 274 25.31 8.93 12.45
N GLY A 275 25.21 8.87 11.13
CA GLY A 275 24.09 9.42 10.37
C GLY A 275 22.76 8.78 10.74
N ALA A 276 22.72 7.46 10.85
CA ALA A 276 21.52 6.74 11.29
C ALA A 276 21.10 7.13 12.71
N ALA A 277 22.07 7.23 13.66
CA ALA A 277 21.81 7.67 15.02
C ALA A 277 21.29 9.11 15.06
N ALA A 278 21.87 10.02 14.25
CA ALA A 278 21.38 11.40 14.13
C ALA A 278 19.93 11.42 13.68
N LEU A 279 19.57 10.70 12.60
CA LEU A 279 18.19 10.67 12.10
C LEU A 279 17.21 10.08 13.12
N GLU A 280 17.60 9.03 13.88
CA GLU A 280 16.76 8.50 14.95
C GLU A 280 16.50 9.55 16.05
N ILE A 281 17.52 10.34 16.41
CA ILE A 281 17.39 11.43 17.39
C ILE A 281 16.44 12.51 16.84
N LEU A 282 16.64 12.95 15.58
CA LEU A 282 15.84 14.01 14.98
C LEU A 282 14.37 13.60 14.87
N GLN A 283 14.08 12.37 14.48
CA GLN A 283 12.71 11.83 14.45
C GLN A 283 12.10 11.77 15.86
N ALA A 284 12.86 11.33 16.85
CA ALA A 284 12.38 11.30 18.24
C ALA A 284 12.12 12.70 18.81
N LEU A 285 12.91 13.69 18.43
CA LEU A 285 12.69 15.10 18.81
C LEU A 285 11.40 15.63 18.18
N GLU A 286 11.13 15.33 16.92
CA GLU A 286 9.90 15.76 16.23
C GLU A 286 8.65 15.17 16.90
N GLU A 287 8.70 13.90 17.31
CA GLU A 287 7.59 13.26 18.04
C GLU A 287 7.29 13.90 19.40
N THR A 288 8.25 14.59 20.01
CA THR A 288 8.10 15.14 21.37
C THR A 288 7.60 16.59 21.42
N GLU A 289 7.39 17.26 20.29
CA GLU A 289 6.98 18.68 20.19
C GLU A 289 7.94 19.68 20.89
N HIS A 290 9.13 19.24 21.33
CA HIS A 290 10.14 20.07 22.02
C HIS A 290 11.34 20.41 21.14
N MET A 291 11.16 20.34 19.87
CA MET A 291 12.19 20.48 18.85
C MET A 291 12.84 21.86 18.80
N GLY A 292 12.06 22.92 19.03
CA GLY A 292 12.55 24.30 19.00
C GLY A 292 13.54 24.64 20.11
N ASP A 293 13.67 23.80 21.11
CA ASP A 293 14.54 24.04 22.26
C ASP A 293 15.95 23.41 22.09
N VAL A 294 16.14 22.47 21.18
CA VAL A 294 17.43 21.84 20.91
C VAL A 294 18.20 22.67 19.89
N THR A 295 19.39 23.09 20.24
CA THR A 295 20.24 23.92 19.35
C THR A 295 21.29 23.11 18.59
N THR A 296 21.78 22.04 19.19
CA THR A 296 22.85 21.23 18.60
C THR A 296 22.66 19.75 18.94
N VAL A 297 22.90 18.89 17.96
CA VAL A 297 23.01 17.42 18.11
C VAL A 297 24.40 17.02 17.65
N ASP A 298 25.22 16.52 18.53
CA ASP A 298 26.59 16.09 18.25
C ASP A 298 26.68 14.57 18.25
N VAL A 299 26.94 14.01 17.09
CA VAL A 299 27.16 12.58 16.84
C VAL A 299 28.59 12.30 16.40
N SER A 300 29.53 13.13 16.81
CA SER A 300 30.95 12.93 16.48
C SER A 300 31.48 11.58 16.96
N SER A 301 30.88 11.03 18.02
CA SER A 301 31.17 9.68 18.53
C SER A 301 29.86 8.95 18.85
N LEU A 302 29.70 7.71 18.35
CA LEU A 302 28.55 6.86 18.72
C LEU A 302 28.53 6.44 20.19
N TYR A 303 29.66 6.55 20.89
CA TYR A 303 29.78 6.15 22.30
C TYR A 303 29.53 7.35 23.24
N ASP A 304 29.49 8.56 22.71
CA ASP A 304 29.31 9.80 23.47
C ASP A 304 28.48 10.80 22.67
N ILE A 305 27.23 10.43 22.43
CA ILE A 305 26.27 11.29 21.74
C ILE A 305 25.79 12.37 22.72
N GLN A 306 25.79 13.60 22.26
CA GLN A 306 25.44 14.76 23.07
C GLN A 306 24.47 15.68 22.35
N LEU A 307 23.64 16.39 23.10
CA LEU A 307 22.85 17.50 22.58
C LEU A 307 22.88 18.70 23.52
N TRP A 308 22.63 19.88 22.94
CA TRP A 308 22.42 21.09 23.67
C TRP A 308 20.93 21.50 23.64
N TYR A 309 20.32 21.56 24.82
CA TYR A 309 18.95 22.01 25.01
C TYR A 309 18.97 23.49 25.45
N GLY A 310 18.60 24.37 24.51
CA GLY A 310 18.84 25.80 24.66
C GLY A 310 20.32 26.12 24.83
N GLN A 311 20.60 27.12 25.62
CA GLN A 311 21.95 27.48 26.06
C GLN A 311 22.22 27.09 27.53
N LYS A 312 21.33 26.25 28.09
CA LYS A 312 21.31 25.94 29.53
C LYS A 312 21.75 24.52 29.87
N TYR A 313 21.42 23.58 29.05
CA TYR A 313 21.66 22.18 29.39
C TYR A 313 22.47 21.46 28.31
N GLN A 314 23.56 20.85 28.73
CA GLN A 314 24.23 19.83 27.93
C GLN A 314 23.68 18.47 28.31
N ILE A 315 23.17 17.74 27.35
CA ILE A 315 22.54 16.43 27.54
C ILE A 315 23.48 15.36 27.02
N LEU A 316 23.92 14.44 27.86
CA LEU A 316 24.76 13.31 27.49
C LEU A 316 23.85 12.09 27.27
N LEU A 317 23.69 11.65 26.02
CA LEU A 317 22.93 10.46 25.69
C LEU A 317 23.79 9.19 25.73
N GLY A 318 25.14 9.34 25.67
CA GLY A 318 26.06 8.21 25.63
C GLY A 318 25.91 7.37 24.35
N GLY A 319 25.84 6.06 24.47
CA GLY A 319 25.76 5.15 23.32
C GLY A 319 24.45 5.17 22.55
N PRO A 320 24.41 4.58 21.31
CA PRO A 320 23.28 4.67 20.38
C PRO A 320 22.11 3.74 20.73
N THR A 321 22.05 3.24 21.93
CA THR A 321 20.98 2.34 22.37
C THR A 321 19.82 3.11 22.99
N GLU A 322 18.57 2.72 22.65
CA GLU A 322 17.34 3.30 23.21
C GLU A 322 17.24 4.82 23.05
N LEU A 323 17.75 5.40 21.94
CA LEU A 323 17.79 6.86 21.72
C LEU A 323 16.40 7.50 21.83
N THR A 324 15.39 6.94 21.18
CA THR A 324 14.01 7.43 21.29
C THR A 324 13.50 7.48 22.74
N TYR A 325 13.83 6.48 23.56
CA TYR A 325 13.47 6.47 24.97
C TYR A 325 14.21 7.57 25.76
N LYS A 326 15.53 7.74 25.52
CA LYS A 326 16.34 8.76 26.17
C LYS A 326 15.85 10.17 25.83
N ILE A 327 15.46 10.43 24.57
CA ILE A 327 14.91 11.72 24.16
C ILE A 327 13.57 12.00 24.87
N ARG A 328 12.65 11.04 24.91
CA ARG A 328 11.40 11.20 25.67
C ARG A 328 11.63 11.37 27.15
N TYR A 329 12.64 10.71 27.72
CA TYR A 329 13.00 10.88 29.12
C TYR A 329 13.65 12.24 29.38
N MET A 330 14.47 12.75 28.44
CA MET A 330 15.05 14.09 28.47
C MET A 330 13.98 15.16 28.67
N THR A 331 12.92 15.15 27.87
CA THR A 331 11.86 16.15 27.95
C THR A 331 11.20 16.17 29.33
N GLN A 332 10.96 14.98 29.91
CA GLN A 332 10.40 14.87 31.25
C GLN A 332 11.39 15.33 32.32
N ALA A 333 12.66 14.98 32.19
CA ALA A 333 13.70 15.39 33.14
C ALA A 333 13.90 16.90 33.14
N VAL A 334 14.01 17.53 31.97
CA VAL A 334 14.17 18.98 31.83
C VAL A 334 12.95 19.71 32.42
N ALA A 335 11.73 19.21 32.21
CA ALA A 335 10.52 19.80 32.78
C ALA A 335 10.48 19.79 34.33
N THR A 336 11.32 18.99 35.01
CA THR A 336 11.43 18.99 36.46
C THR A 336 12.48 19.97 37.01
N LEU A 337 13.37 20.48 36.13
CA LEU A 337 14.40 21.42 36.51
C LEU A 337 13.83 22.83 36.64
N ALA A 338 14.36 23.61 37.56
CA ALA A 338 13.95 25.00 37.73
C ALA A 338 14.56 25.87 36.62
N ASP A 339 13.83 26.93 36.19
CA ASP A 339 14.23 27.81 35.08
C ASP A 339 15.59 28.52 35.26
N TYR A 340 16.07 28.66 36.48
CA TYR A 340 17.37 29.30 36.79
C TYR A 340 18.53 28.29 36.78
N GLN A 341 18.26 26.97 36.69
CA GLN A 341 19.30 25.94 36.66
C GLN A 341 19.93 25.84 35.28
N SER A 342 21.22 25.55 35.24
CA SER A 342 21.98 25.19 34.06
C SER A 342 23.01 24.15 34.45
N GLY A 343 23.36 23.25 33.54
CA GLY A 343 24.27 22.18 33.89
C GLY A 343 24.27 21.03 32.87
N VAL A 344 24.86 19.94 33.28
CA VAL A 344 24.94 18.69 32.50
C VAL A 344 23.88 17.73 33.00
N LEU A 345 23.07 17.20 32.08
CA LEU A 345 22.10 16.14 32.34
C LEU A 345 22.58 14.86 31.67
N ASP A 346 23.06 13.92 32.48
CA ASP A 346 23.54 12.62 32.00
C ASP A 346 22.37 11.62 31.90
N LEU A 347 22.09 11.21 30.68
CA LEU A 347 21.07 10.22 30.28
C LEU A 347 21.69 9.00 29.64
N SER A 348 22.99 8.74 29.82
CA SER A 348 23.64 7.54 29.29
C SER A 348 22.98 6.24 29.82
N LEU A 349 22.37 6.34 31.02
CA LEU A 349 21.55 5.30 31.67
C LEU A 349 22.32 3.98 31.92
N GLU A 350 23.64 4.03 31.89
CA GLU A 350 24.50 2.83 32.04
C GLU A 350 24.36 2.22 33.42
N GLN A 351 24.10 3.05 34.43
CA GLN A 351 23.91 2.58 35.80
C GLN A 351 22.54 3.04 36.34
N ASP A 352 21.78 2.11 36.87
CA ASP A 352 20.49 2.32 37.57
C ASP A 352 19.36 2.98 36.75
N ARG A 353 19.52 3.22 35.46
CA ARG A 353 18.52 3.91 34.55
C ARG A 353 18.01 5.21 35.14
N LYS A 354 18.85 6.01 35.76
CA LYS A 354 18.51 7.31 36.35
C LYS A 354 19.21 8.43 35.62
N ALA A 355 18.48 9.53 35.38
CA ALA A 355 19.09 10.79 34.95
C ALA A 355 19.88 11.40 36.10
N ILE A 356 21.08 11.88 35.81
CA ILE A 356 21.96 12.54 36.79
C ILE A 356 22.12 13.99 36.33
N PHE A 357 21.70 14.95 37.16
CA PHE A 357 21.89 16.37 36.87
C PHE A 357 23.05 16.91 37.68
N THR A 358 24.01 17.54 37.00
CA THR A 358 25.18 18.20 37.61
C THR A 358 25.12 19.67 37.24
N PRO A 359 24.82 20.59 38.19
CA PRO A 359 24.80 22.03 37.92
C PRO A 359 26.21 22.58 37.69
N TRP A 360 26.27 23.59 36.79
CA TRP A 360 27.51 24.37 36.58
C TRP A 360 27.75 25.42 37.68
#